data_72dade3fa25296fa34c5c9cef4283f5c
#
_entry.id   72dade3fa25296fa34c5c9cef4283f5c
#
_cell.length_a   1.000
_cell.length_b   1.000
_cell.length_c   1.000
_cell.angle_alpha   90.00
_cell.angle_beta   90.00
_cell.angle_gamma   90.00
#
_symmetry.space_group_name_H-M   'P 1'
#
loop_
_entity.id
_entity.type
_entity.pdbx_description
1 polymer ?
#
loop_
_entity_poly.entity_id
_entity_poly.type
_entity_poly.pdbx_seq_one_letter_code
_entity_poly.pdbx_strand_id
1 'polypeptide(L)'
;MKFIEFNQELINIDNKNIVGIDEVGVGDYFGPLVASAVFVPLENKNTLKELGVTDSKKITDSKIKFLAPKIKKLTKHSTYCLKPSTFNSLSRFNNGNELKMFAHLGAFSNLKLDKIIDFVLIDKYSTTNSIEKYYKKFTNTEFFAKFKHFDNNVLLANKAESISIEVACASILARERFLYEMEKMNQKFNEIFPFGASNQVKEFASNLFKQRTDIEPQEVCKLTFKMNIEK
;
A
#
# COMPACT_ATOMS: atom_id res chain seq x y z
N MET A 1 -3.90 -22.94 -1.47
CA MET A 1 -4.09 -21.54 -1.09
C MET A 1 -5.53 -21.13 -1.39
N LYS A 2 -6.23 -20.49 -0.42
CA LYS A 2 -7.60 -19.97 -0.54
C LYS A 2 -7.65 -18.54 -0.02
N PHE A 3 -8.58 -17.73 -0.55
CA PHE A 3 -8.95 -16.43 0.00
C PHE A 3 -10.14 -16.63 0.93
N ILE A 4 -10.01 -16.23 2.20
CA ILE A 4 -10.96 -16.52 3.27
C ILE A 4 -11.31 -15.20 3.97
N GLU A 5 -12.61 -14.93 4.15
CA GLU A 5 -13.02 -13.82 5.00
C GLU A 5 -12.65 -14.13 6.46
N PHE A 6 -11.95 -13.20 7.08
CA PHE A 6 -11.52 -13.36 8.46
C PHE A 6 -12.73 -13.24 9.40
N ASN A 7 -12.88 -14.24 10.24
CA ASN A 7 -13.80 -14.23 11.35
C ASN A 7 -13.03 -14.64 12.62
N GLN A 8 -12.97 -13.74 13.59
CA GLN A 8 -12.21 -13.94 14.83
C GLN A 8 -12.73 -15.10 15.68
N GLU A 9 -14.02 -15.45 15.57
CA GLU A 9 -14.61 -16.59 16.30
C GLU A 9 -14.17 -17.93 15.71
N LEU A 10 -13.83 -17.95 14.41
CA LEU A 10 -13.50 -19.19 13.67
C LEU A 10 -12.00 -19.36 13.42
N ILE A 11 -11.26 -18.26 13.33
CA ILE A 11 -9.84 -18.28 12.97
C ILE A 11 -9.05 -17.54 14.04
N ASN A 12 -8.30 -18.32 14.84
CA ASN A 12 -7.36 -17.73 15.79
C ASN A 12 -6.03 -17.42 15.07
N ILE A 13 -5.63 -16.16 15.13
CA ILE A 13 -4.36 -15.66 14.57
C ILE A 13 -3.30 -15.37 15.64
N ASP A 14 -3.60 -15.59 16.92
CA ASP A 14 -2.64 -15.46 18.01
C ASP A 14 -1.51 -16.47 17.82
N ASN A 15 -0.30 -16.04 18.08
CA ASN A 15 0.91 -16.88 17.93
C ASN A 15 1.11 -17.49 16.53
N LYS A 16 0.46 -16.94 15.51
CA LYS A 16 0.67 -17.31 14.10
C LYS A 16 1.73 -16.43 13.44
N ASN A 17 2.46 -17.04 12.51
CA ASN A 17 3.37 -16.35 11.62
C ASN A 17 2.58 -15.72 10.48
N ILE A 18 2.37 -14.42 10.53
CA ILE A 18 1.54 -13.67 9.59
C ILE A 18 2.39 -12.70 8.80
N VAL A 19 2.13 -12.61 7.51
CA VAL A 19 2.55 -11.46 6.70
C VAL A 19 1.35 -10.54 6.53
N GLY A 20 1.40 -9.36 7.14
CA GLY A 20 0.42 -8.31 6.94
C GLY A 20 0.78 -7.44 5.74
N ILE A 21 -0.21 -7.07 4.93
CA ILE A 21 -0.02 -6.21 3.76
C ILE A 21 -1.06 -5.07 3.80
N ASP A 22 -0.59 -3.86 3.56
CA ASP A 22 -1.44 -2.67 3.43
C ASP A 22 -0.86 -1.71 2.39
N GLU A 23 -1.68 -0.75 1.93
CA GLU A 23 -1.30 0.24 0.93
C GLU A 23 -1.76 1.66 1.28
N VAL A 24 -1.13 2.65 0.61
CA VAL A 24 -1.48 4.06 0.68
C VAL A 24 -1.36 4.72 -0.69
N GLY A 25 -2.03 5.83 -0.88
CA GLY A 25 -1.94 6.62 -2.11
C GLY A 25 -3.00 6.31 -3.16
N VAL A 26 -3.92 5.37 -2.90
CA VAL A 26 -5.01 5.04 -3.85
C VAL A 26 -5.98 6.21 -4.00
N GLY A 27 -6.27 6.91 -2.91
CA GLY A 27 -7.18 8.05 -2.86
C GLY A 27 -6.52 9.40 -3.14
N ASP A 28 -5.21 9.42 -3.39
CA ASP A 28 -4.47 10.65 -3.66
C ASP A 28 -4.30 10.86 -5.17
N TYR A 29 -4.66 12.05 -5.64
CA TYR A 29 -4.46 12.42 -7.05
C TYR A 29 -2.98 12.51 -7.40
N PHE A 30 -2.21 13.22 -6.59
CA PHE A 30 -0.76 13.33 -6.74
C PHE A 30 -0.03 12.17 -6.04
N GLY A 31 1.15 11.84 -6.54
CA GLY A 31 2.06 10.88 -5.93
C GLY A 31 1.76 9.41 -6.25
N PRO A 32 2.54 8.52 -5.66
CA PRO A 32 2.52 7.09 -5.98
C PRO A 32 1.39 6.32 -5.33
N LEU A 33 1.22 5.06 -5.73
CA LEU A 33 0.60 4.01 -4.94
C LEU A 33 1.72 3.20 -4.28
N VAL A 34 1.69 3.07 -2.96
CA VAL A 34 2.71 2.33 -2.20
C VAL A 34 2.05 1.22 -1.40
N ALA A 35 2.58 0.01 -1.52
CA ALA A 35 2.21 -1.11 -0.66
C ALA A 35 3.41 -1.55 0.19
N SER A 36 3.13 -2.09 1.38
CA SER A 36 4.13 -2.69 2.25
C SER A 36 3.69 -4.07 2.71
N ALA A 37 4.63 -5.01 2.79
CA ALA A 37 4.45 -6.34 3.36
C ALA A 37 5.37 -6.49 4.58
N VAL A 38 4.81 -6.91 5.70
CA VAL A 38 5.52 -6.98 6.99
C VAL A 38 5.25 -8.31 7.68
N PHE A 39 6.32 -8.94 8.13
CA PHE A 39 6.31 -10.04 9.08
C PHE A 39 6.88 -9.56 10.41
N VAL A 40 6.16 -9.80 11.50
CA VAL A 40 6.60 -9.48 12.86
C VAL A 40 6.97 -10.76 13.58
N PRO A 41 8.24 -10.95 14.00
CA PRO A 41 8.60 -12.03 14.91
C PRO A 41 7.74 -12.01 16.18
N LEU A 42 7.32 -13.17 16.68
CA LEU A 42 6.39 -13.26 17.82
C LEU A 42 6.90 -12.51 19.05
N GLU A 43 8.20 -12.59 19.31
CA GLU A 43 8.90 -11.91 20.41
C GLU A 43 8.82 -10.37 20.34
N ASN A 44 8.62 -9.81 19.14
CA ASN A 44 8.60 -8.35 18.93
C ASN A 44 7.17 -7.75 18.92
N LYS A 45 6.13 -8.60 18.89
CA LYS A 45 4.74 -8.11 18.79
C LYS A 45 4.34 -7.20 19.96
N ASN A 46 4.68 -7.57 21.19
CA ASN A 46 4.35 -6.76 22.38
C ASN A 46 5.11 -5.44 22.37
N THR A 47 6.40 -5.45 22.07
CA THR A 47 7.21 -4.22 21.96
C THR A 47 6.62 -3.24 20.95
N LEU A 48 6.14 -3.71 19.79
CA LEU A 48 5.51 -2.84 18.79
C LEU A 48 4.17 -2.27 19.28
N LYS A 49 3.37 -3.05 20.02
CA LYS A 49 2.13 -2.55 20.66
C LYS A 49 2.43 -1.46 21.69
N GLU A 50 3.42 -1.68 22.56
CA GLU A 50 3.86 -0.70 23.58
C GLU A 50 4.43 0.58 22.97
N LEU A 51 5.07 0.53 21.80
CA LEU A 51 5.50 1.68 21.03
C LEU A 51 4.34 2.50 20.45
N GLY A 52 3.11 1.97 20.54
CA GLY A 52 1.89 2.62 20.03
C GLY A 52 1.73 2.46 18.52
N VAL A 53 2.21 1.33 17.95
CA VAL A 53 1.92 0.97 16.56
C VAL A 53 0.42 0.68 16.43
N THR A 54 -0.24 1.41 15.55
CA THR A 54 -1.67 1.33 15.25
C THR A 54 -1.91 1.78 13.80
N ASP A 55 -3.17 1.83 13.37
CA ASP A 55 -3.56 2.33 12.06
C ASP A 55 -2.91 3.69 11.75
N SER A 56 -2.24 3.78 10.61
CA SER A 56 -1.52 4.99 10.18
C SER A 56 -2.42 6.22 10.01
N LYS A 57 -3.72 6.01 9.76
CA LYS A 57 -4.72 7.08 9.64
C LYS A 57 -5.08 7.73 10.98
N LYS A 58 -4.74 7.08 12.10
CA LYS A 58 -5.02 7.55 13.47
C LYS A 58 -3.84 8.29 14.10
N ILE A 59 -2.71 8.37 13.42
CA ILE A 59 -1.49 8.99 13.94
C ILE A 59 -0.96 10.03 12.96
N THR A 60 -0.23 11.01 13.50
CA THR A 60 0.36 12.09 12.70
C THR A 60 1.53 11.61 11.85
N ASP A 61 1.82 12.31 10.75
CA ASP A 61 2.98 12.00 9.90
C ASP A 61 4.32 12.09 10.69
N SER A 62 4.41 12.96 11.69
CA SER A 62 5.56 13.01 12.61
C SER A 62 5.70 11.72 13.42
N LYS A 63 4.59 11.18 13.93
CA LYS A 63 4.58 9.90 14.64
C LYS A 63 4.94 8.74 13.72
N ILE A 64 4.49 8.76 12.46
CA ILE A 64 4.88 7.79 11.43
C ILE A 64 6.39 7.80 11.21
N LYS A 65 6.98 8.98 10.98
CA LYS A 65 8.44 9.15 10.82
C LYS A 65 9.24 8.69 12.05
N PHE A 66 8.67 8.83 13.25
CA PHE A 66 9.29 8.33 14.50
C PHE A 66 9.20 6.80 14.65
N LEU A 67 8.06 6.20 14.27
CA LEU A 67 7.84 4.75 14.42
C LEU A 67 8.52 3.93 13.34
N ALA A 68 8.54 4.41 12.11
CA ALA A 68 9.03 3.64 10.97
C ALA A 68 10.45 3.06 11.16
N PRO A 69 11.47 3.80 11.64
CA PRO A 69 12.80 3.23 11.87
C PRO A 69 12.80 2.12 12.92
N LYS A 70 11.93 2.20 13.93
CA LYS A 70 11.79 1.19 14.99
C LYS A 70 11.11 -0.07 14.46
N ILE A 71 10.05 0.09 13.66
CA ILE A 71 9.39 -1.03 12.98
C ILE A 71 10.39 -1.75 12.07
N LYS A 72 11.15 -1.00 11.27
CA LYS A 72 12.17 -1.56 10.36
C LYS A 72 13.22 -2.41 11.09
N LYS A 73 13.58 -2.05 12.33
CA LYS A 73 14.54 -2.84 13.15
C LYS A 73 13.93 -4.11 13.73
N LEU A 74 12.63 -4.09 14.03
CA LEU A 74 11.94 -5.18 14.74
C LEU A 74 11.21 -6.15 13.82
N THR A 75 11.21 -5.91 12.50
CA THR A 75 10.41 -6.67 11.54
C THR A 75 11.21 -7.08 10.30
N LYS A 76 10.72 -8.11 9.59
CA LYS A 76 11.08 -8.32 8.18
C LYS A 76 10.03 -7.61 7.34
N HIS A 77 10.46 -6.77 6.44
CA HIS A 77 9.55 -5.91 5.67
C HIS A 77 10.07 -5.64 4.28
N SER A 78 9.17 -5.25 3.42
CA SER A 78 9.46 -4.72 2.10
C SER A 78 8.39 -3.70 1.71
N THR A 79 8.73 -2.81 0.81
CA THR A 79 7.78 -1.87 0.21
C THR A 79 7.86 -1.93 -1.31
N TYR A 80 6.74 -1.72 -1.96
CA TYR A 80 6.65 -1.60 -3.41
C TYR A 80 5.96 -0.28 -3.76
N CYS A 81 6.57 0.48 -4.67
CA CYS A 81 6.13 1.82 -5.03
C CYS A 81 5.82 1.89 -6.53
N LEU A 82 4.55 2.09 -6.87
CA LEU A 82 4.12 2.43 -8.21
C LEU A 82 4.12 3.95 -8.36
N LYS A 83 5.15 4.49 -8.99
CA LYS A 83 5.22 5.92 -9.33
C LYS A 83 4.07 6.31 -10.28
N PRO A 84 3.66 7.58 -10.34
CA PRO A 84 2.55 8.02 -11.20
C PRO A 84 2.65 7.54 -12.64
N SER A 85 3.82 7.66 -13.27
CA SER A 85 4.02 7.22 -14.65
C SER A 85 3.78 5.72 -14.85
N THR A 86 4.28 4.88 -13.94
CA THR A 86 4.06 3.43 -13.98
C THR A 86 2.61 3.09 -13.67
N PHE A 87 2.00 3.76 -12.68
CA PHE A 87 0.58 3.61 -12.37
C PHE A 87 -0.28 3.92 -13.59
N ASN A 88 -0.02 5.04 -14.28
CA ASN A 88 -0.76 5.45 -15.47
C ASN A 88 -0.61 4.46 -16.63
N SER A 89 0.59 3.94 -16.85
CA SER A 89 0.83 2.92 -17.89
C SER A 89 0.03 1.64 -17.61
N LEU A 90 0.03 1.17 -16.36
CA LEU A 90 -0.70 -0.03 -15.97
C LEU A 90 -2.22 0.18 -15.94
N SER A 91 -2.68 1.38 -15.62
CA SER A 91 -4.11 1.71 -15.52
C SER A 91 -4.85 1.69 -16.85
N ARG A 92 -4.12 1.65 -17.97
CA ARG A 92 -4.72 1.43 -19.30
C ARG A 92 -5.43 0.09 -19.43
N PHE A 93 -4.99 -0.91 -18.65
CA PHE A 93 -5.49 -2.30 -18.73
C PHE A 93 -5.99 -2.80 -17.36
N ASN A 94 -5.90 -1.99 -16.31
CA ASN A 94 -6.19 -2.39 -14.95
C ASN A 94 -6.95 -1.27 -14.21
N ASN A 95 -7.95 -1.65 -13.41
CA ASN A 95 -8.62 -0.71 -12.52
C ASN A 95 -7.82 -0.49 -11.22
N GLY A 96 -8.25 0.47 -10.40
CA GLY A 96 -7.55 0.83 -9.15
C GLY A 96 -7.44 -0.32 -8.15
N ASN A 97 -8.45 -1.19 -8.04
CA ASN A 97 -8.40 -2.35 -7.15
C ASN A 97 -7.45 -3.43 -7.67
N GLU A 98 -7.36 -3.61 -8.98
CA GLU A 98 -6.35 -4.47 -9.59
C GLU A 98 -4.95 -3.95 -9.31
N LEU A 99 -4.72 -2.63 -9.43
CA LEU A 99 -3.41 -2.03 -9.14
C LEU A 99 -3.03 -2.11 -7.65
N LYS A 100 -4.00 -2.14 -6.72
CA LYS A 100 -3.74 -2.51 -5.32
C LYS A 100 -3.15 -3.91 -5.23
N MET A 101 -3.80 -4.92 -5.81
CA MET A 101 -3.29 -6.29 -5.79
C MET A 101 -1.91 -6.38 -6.45
N PHE A 102 -1.68 -5.68 -7.56
CA PHE A 102 -0.37 -5.61 -8.19
C PHE A 102 0.71 -5.10 -7.22
N ALA A 103 0.42 -4.00 -6.51
CA ALA A 103 1.34 -3.44 -5.52
C ALA A 103 1.55 -4.36 -4.31
N HIS A 104 0.49 -5.04 -3.83
CA HIS A 104 0.58 -6.05 -2.76
C HIS A 104 1.50 -7.21 -3.15
N LEU A 105 1.33 -7.74 -4.36
CA LEU A 105 2.19 -8.81 -4.88
C LEU A 105 3.64 -8.35 -5.05
N GLY A 106 3.86 -7.12 -5.50
CA GLY A 106 5.19 -6.53 -5.59
C GLY A 106 5.87 -6.42 -4.22
N ALA A 107 5.13 -5.95 -3.20
CA ALA A 107 5.63 -5.88 -1.84
C ALA A 107 5.93 -7.28 -1.28
N PHE A 108 5.00 -8.24 -1.44
CA PHE A 108 5.21 -9.60 -0.97
C PHE A 108 6.40 -10.29 -1.68
N SER A 109 6.53 -10.11 -2.99
CA SER A 109 7.63 -10.72 -3.76
C SER A 109 9.01 -10.25 -3.32
N ASN A 110 9.11 -8.99 -2.90
CA ASN A 110 10.36 -8.40 -2.41
C ASN A 110 10.68 -8.77 -0.95
N LEU A 111 9.71 -9.34 -0.23
CA LEU A 111 9.91 -9.73 1.16
C LEU A 111 10.81 -10.97 1.24
N LYS A 112 12.00 -10.79 1.85
CA LYS A 112 12.92 -11.88 2.15
C LYS A 112 12.57 -12.46 3.52
N LEU A 113 12.07 -13.68 3.53
CA LEU A 113 11.63 -14.38 4.72
C LEU A 113 12.08 -15.84 4.67
N ASP A 114 12.80 -16.26 5.71
CA ASP A 114 13.33 -17.64 5.87
C ASP A 114 12.43 -18.48 6.79
N LYS A 115 11.21 -18.01 7.04
CA LYS A 115 10.25 -18.69 7.94
C LYS A 115 9.00 -19.12 7.16
N ILE A 116 8.43 -20.24 7.58
CA ILE A 116 7.11 -20.66 7.11
C ILE A 116 6.07 -19.71 7.72
N ILE A 117 5.24 -19.14 6.88
CA ILE A 117 4.11 -18.31 7.29
C ILE A 117 2.84 -19.15 7.37
N ASP A 118 1.95 -18.84 8.31
CA ASP A 118 0.66 -19.49 8.42
C ASP A 118 -0.37 -18.82 7.49
N PHE A 119 -0.38 -17.48 7.46
CA PHE A 119 -1.32 -16.68 6.69
C PHE A 119 -0.69 -15.43 6.09
N VAL A 120 -1.25 -14.98 4.98
CA VAL A 120 -1.16 -13.59 4.52
C VAL A 120 -2.45 -12.88 4.94
N LEU A 121 -2.37 -11.71 5.55
CA LEU A 121 -3.53 -10.92 5.98
C LEU A 121 -3.54 -9.57 5.28
N ILE A 122 -4.67 -9.27 4.61
CA ILE A 122 -4.85 -8.09 3.77
C ILE A 122 -6.15 -7.38 4.17
N ASP A 123 -6.17 -6.05 4.16
CA ASP A 123 -7.41 -5.29 4.30
C ASP A 123 -8.37 -5.59 3.14
N LYS A 124 -9.65 -5.86 3.46
CA LYS A 124 -10.67 -6.24 2.49
C LYS A 124 -11.18 -5.01 1.74
N TYR A 125 -10.64 -4.72 0.59
CA TYR A 125 -11.00 -3.56 -0.24
C TYR A 125 -12.01 -3.86 -1.37
N SER A 126 -12.44 -5.13 -1.50
CA SER A 126 -13.45 -5.58 -2.47
C SER A 126 -14.06 -6.91 -2.03
N THR A 127 -14.95 -7.50 -2.83
CA THR A 127 -15.46 -8.84 -2.54
C THR A 127 -14.34 -9.87 -2.62
N THR A 128 -14.43 -10.94 -1.81
CA THR A 128 -13.44 -12.03 -1.79
C THR A 128 -13.18 -12.60 -3.19
N ASN A 129 -14.26 -12.86 -3.95
CA ASN A 129 -14.15 -13.36 -5.32
C ASN A 129 -13.42 -12.37 -6.25
N SER A 130 -13.65 -11.06 -6.09
CA SER A 130 -12.96 -10.05 -6.89
C SER A 130 -11.47 -10.00 -6.56
N ILE A 131 -11.10 -10.01 -5.28
CA ILE A 131 -9.71 -10.00 -4.83
C ILE A 131 -8.97 -11.24 -5.34
N GLU A 132 -9.59 -12.42 -5.25
CA GLU A 132 -9.04 -13.66 -5.79
C GLU A 132 -8.85 -13.60 -7.32
N LYS A 133 -9.81 -13.01 -8.04
CA LYS A 133 -9.70 -12.79 -9.49
C LYS A 133 -8.54 -11.86 -9.84
N TYR A 134 -8.34 -10.78 -9.09
CA TYR A 134 -7.21 -9.87 -9.29
C TYR A 134 -5.87 -10.56 -9.03
N TYR A 135 -5.80 -11.37 -7.97
CA TYR A 135 -4.63 -12.18 -7.69
C TYR A 135 -4.30 -13.13 -8.86
N LYS A 136 -5.27 -13.93 -9.31
CA LYS A 136 -5.09 -14.88 -10.43
C LYS A 136 -4.63 -14.19 -11.71
N LYS A 137 -5.14 -12.97 -11.99
CA LYS A 137 -4.73 -12.18 -13.15
C LYS A 137 -3.23 -11.89 -13.15
N PHE A 138 -2.67 -11.50 -12.00
CA PHE A 138 -1.27 -11.07 -11.90
C PHE A 138 -0.29 -12.19 -11.56
N THR A 139 -0.77 -13.35 -11.14
CA THR A 139 0.05 -14.53 -10.88
C THR A 139 -0.01 -15.56 -12.02
N ASN A 140 -0.69 -15.25 -13.12
CA ASN A 140 -0.65 -16.04 -14.33
C ASN A 140 0.78 -16.13 -14.89
N THR A 141 1.18 -17.31 -15.33
CA THR A 141 2.53 -17.59 -15.88
C THR A 141 2.87 -16.73 -17.09
N GLU A 142 1.87 -16.25 -17.84
CA GLU A 142 2.06 -15.38 -19.00
C GLU A 142 2.20 -13.90 -18.64
N PHE A 143 1.92 -13.52 -17.37
CA PHE A 143 2.02 -12.13 -16.97
C PHE A 143 3.48 -11.66 -16.93
N PHE A 144 3.74 -10.44 -17.40
CA PHE A 144 5.11 -9.93 -17.58
C PHE A 144 5.88 -9.79 -16.26
N ALA A 145 5.18 -9.42 -15.16
CA ALA A 145 5.78 -9.33 -13.83
C ALA A 145 5.68 -10.69 -13.13
N LYS A 146 6.81 -11.34 -12.91
CA LYS A 146 6.90 -12.65 -12.26
C LYS A 146 6.82 -12.48 -10.75
N PHE A 147 5.63 -12.28 -10.21
CA PHE A 147 5.42 -12.18 -8.78
C PHE A 147 5.52 -13.53 -8.07
N LYS A 148 6.07 -13.49 -6.85
CA LYS A 148 6.01 -14.62 -5.94
C LYS A 148 4.56 -14.88 -5.54
N HIS A 149 4.14 -16.15 -5.62
CA HIS A 149 2.80 -16.54 -5.18
C HIS A 149 2.67 -16.48 -3.65
N PHE A 150 1.46 -16.26 -3.18
CA PHE A 150 1.12 -16.57 -1.79
C PHE A 150 1.04 -18.08 -1.65
N ASP A 151 1.94 -18.66 -0.85
CA ASP A 151 1.98 -20.12 -0.65
C ASP A 151 0.89 -20.59 0.34
N ASN A 152 0.38 -19.68 1.17
CA ASN A 152 -0.55 -19.93 2.26
C ASN A 152 -1.90 -19.26 2.05
N ASN A 153 -2.88 -19.61 2.89
CA ASN A 153 -4.20 -19.00 2.82
C ASN A 153 -4.12 -17.48 3.09
N VAL A 154 -4.93 -16.73 2.36
CA VAL A 154 -5.05 -15.28 2.47
C VAL A 154 -6.30 -14.95 3.28
N LEU A 155 -6.13 -14.29 4.40
CA LEU A 155 -7.21 -13.77 5.22
C LEU A 155 -7.55 -12.35 4.79
N LEU A 156 -8.83 -12.09 4.57
CA LEU A 156 -9.37 -10.78 4.21
C LEU A 156 -10.20 -10.25 5.37
N ALA A 157 -9.76 -9.16 5.98
CA ALA A 157 -10.43 -8.56 7.14
C ALA A 157 -10.76 -7.09 6.87
N ASN A 158 -11.93 -6.64 7.30
CA ASN A 158 -12.24 -5.22 7.31
C ASN A 158 -11.46 -4.55 8.45
N LYS A 159 -10.80 -3.42 8.16
CA LYS A 159 -9.92 -2.71 9.11
C LYS A 159 -8.85 -3.63 9.70
N ALA A 160 -8.19 -4.37 8.82
CA ALA A 160 -7.18 -5.37 9.19
C ALA A 160 -6.05 -4.80 10.06
N GLU A 161 -5.74 -3.51 9.92
CA GLU A 161 -4.77 -2.77 10.75
C GLU A 161 -5.17 -2.66 12.23
N SER A 162 -6.45 -2.82 12.55
CA SER A 162 -6.93 -2.88 13.95
C SER A 162 -6.92 -4.29 14.54
N ILE A 163 -6.74 -5.30 13.70
CA ILE A 163 -6.80 -6.72 14.05
C ILE A 163 -5.38 -7.29 14.19
N SER A 164 -4.47 -6.87 13.31
CA SER A 164 -3.11 -7.44 13.21
C SER A 164 -2.04 -6.36 13.32
N ILE A 165 -1.08 -6.59 14.20
CA ILE A 165 0.10 -5.71 14.34
C ILE A 165 0.95 -5.69 13.07
N GLU A 166 0.96 -6.78 12.30
CA GLU A 166 1.66 -6.89 11.03
C GLU A 166 1.07 -5.94 9.99
N VAL A 167 -0.27 -5.87 9.89
CA VAL A 167 -0.96 -4.95 8.98
C VAL A 167 -0.81 -3.51 9.45
N ALA A 168 -0.88 -3.24 10.75
CA ALA A 168 -0.63 -1.90 11.30
C ALA A 168 0.82 -1.42 10.99
N CYS A 169 1.81 -2.29 11.12
CA CYS A 169 3.18 -2.02 10.71
C CYS A 169 3.28 -1.75 9.20
N ALA A 170 2.59 -2.55 8.38
CA ALA A 170 2.57 -2.37 6.93
C ALA A 170 1.97 -1.02 6.54
N SER A 171 0.85 -0.62 7.17
CA SER A 171 0.21 0.68 7.00
C SER A 171 1.18 1.84 7.27
N ILE A 172 1.90 1.78 8.40
CA ILE A 172 2.89 2.81 8.77
C ILE A 172 4.06 2.86 7.78
N LEU A 173 4.62 1.71 7.38
CA LEU A 173 5.74 1.68 6.44
C LEU A 173 5.34 2.09 5.02
N ALA A 174 4.14 1.77 4.58
CA ALA A 174 3.59 2.25 3.32
C ALA A 174 3.43 3.78 3.34
N ARG A 175 2.87 4.34 4.44
CA ARG A 175 2.71 5.80 4.61
C ARG A 175 4.05 6.51 4.69
N GLU A 176 5.02 5.99 5.43
CA GLU A 176 6.37 6.59 5.50
C GLU A 176 7.02 6.65 4.12
N ARG A 177 6.94 5.57 3.34
CA ARG A 177 7.47 5.54 1.98
C ARG A 177 6.72 6.50 1.06
N PHE A 178 5.41 6.60 1.17
CA PHE A 178 4.60 7.54 0.41
C PHE A 178 5.02 8.99 0.70
N LEU A 179 5.16 9.37 1.98
CA LEU A 179 5.61 10.70 2.40
C LEU A 179 7.01 11.03 1.84
N TYR A 180 7.92 10.07 1.87
CA TYR A 180 9.26 10.22 1.30
C TYR A 180 9.23 10.47 -0.22
N GLU A 181 8.40 9.74 -0.95
CA GLU A 181 8.27 9.94 -2.41
C GLU A 181 7.58 11.27 -2.73
N MET A 182 6.59 11.70 -1.95
CA MET A 182 5.97 13.02 -2.07
C MET A 182 6.99 14.14 -1.83
N GLU A 183 7.80 14.03 -0.79
CA GLU A 183 8.86 15.00 -0.50
C GLU A 183 9.88 15.08 -1.64
N LYS A 184 10.32 13.95 -2.20
CA LYS A 184 11.18 13.93 -3.38
C LYS A 184 10.53 14.59 -4.59
N MET A 185 9.24 14.35 -4.80
CA MET A 185 8.51 14.97 -5.89
C MET A 185 8.40 16.48 -5.70
N ASN A 186 8.11 16.93 -4.46
CA ASN A 186 8.08 18.34 -4.11
C ASN A 186 9.44 19.03 -4.40
N GLN A 187 10.53 18.40 -4.00
CA GLN A 187 11.89 18.93 -4.25
C GLN A 187 12.22 18.96 -5.75
N LYS A 188 11.89 17.88 -6.49
CA LYS A 188 12.18 17.79 -7.93
C LYS A 188 11.52 18.91 -8.72
N PHE A 189 10.27 19.24 -8.40
CA PHE A 189 9.47 20.20 -9.15
C PHE A 189 9.38 21.57 -8.49
N ASN A 190 10.01 21.74 -7.32
CA ASN A 190 9.91 22.95 -6.49
C ASN A 190 8.46 23.39 -6.26
N GLU A 191 7.58 22.42 -5.92
CA GLU A 191 6.16 22.59 -5.66
C GLU A 191 5.73 21.80 -4.43
N ILE A 192 4.65 22.19 -3.76
CA ILE A 192 4.09 21.44 -2.65
C ILE A 192 2.79 20.77 -3.12
N PHE A 193 2.89 19.52 -3.55
CA PHE A 193 1.75 18.75 -4.02
C PHE A 193 0.83 18.35 -2.87
N PRO A 194 -0.48 18.70 -2.92
CA PRO A 194 -1.43 18.36 -1.86
C PRO A 194 -1.80 16.88 -1.87
N PHE A 195 -2.19 16.36 -0.70
CA PHE A 195 -2.75 15.01 -0.54
C PHE A 195 -4.24 14.96 -0.86
N GLY A 196 -4.73 13.76 -1.17
CA GLY A 196 -6.13 13.49 -1.45
C GLY A 196 -6.55 13.85 -2.89
N ALA A 197 -7.86 14.02 -3.07
CA ALA A 197 -8.49 14.35 -4.36
C ALA A 197 -9.71 15.27 -4.18
N SER A 198 -9.65 16.20 -3.22
CA SER A 198 -10.71 17.19 -2.94
C SER A 198 -10.81 18.23 -4.04
N ASN A 199 -11.85 19.10 -3.98
CA ASN A 199 -11.98 20.23 -4.88
C ASN A 199 -10.78 21.18 -4.82
N GLN A 200 -10.20 21.39 -3.64
CA GLN A 200 -8.96 22.19 -3.48
C GLN A 200 -7.78 21.57 -4.25
N VAL A 201 -7.64 20.25 -4.22
CA VAL A 201 -6.61 19.53 -5.00
C VAL A 201 -6.85 19.70 -6.50
N LYS A 202 -8.11 19.69 -6.92
CA LYS A 202 -8.52 19.92 -8.32
C LYS A 202 -8.18 21.33 -8.78
N GLU A 203 -8.48 22.34 -7.98
CA GLU A 203 -8.14 23.74 -8.27
C GLU A 203 -6.63 23.93 -8.33
N PHE A 204 -5.90 23.38 -7.37
CA PHE A 204 -4.43 23.39 -7.39
C PHE A 204 -3.89 22.77 -8.69
N ALA A 205 -4.37 21.59 -9.07
CA ALA A 205 -3.92 20.90 -10.28
C ALA A 205 -4.22 21.72 -11.56
N SER A 206 -5.41 22.32 -11.65
CA SER A 206 -5.79 23.17 -12.78
C SER A 206 -4.87 24.39 -12.91
N ASN A 207 -4.58 25.07 -11.80
CA ASN A 207 -3.69 26.22 -11.79
C ASN A 207 -2.24 25.83 -12.10
N LEU A 208 -1.77 24.73 -11.49
CA LEU A 208 -0.42 24.21 -11.69
C LEU A 208 -0.15 23.95 -13.18
N PHE A 209 -0.98 23.15 -13.84
CA PHE A 209 -0.74 22.74 -15.22
C PHE A 209 -0.98 23.85 -16.26
N LYS A 210 -1.69 24.93 -15.89
CA LYS A 210 -1.77 26.16 -16.70
C LYS A 210 -0.49 27.00 -16.62
N GLN A 211 0.18 27.02 -15.45
CA GLN A 211 1.34 27.86 -15.18
C GLN A 211 2.67 27.15 -15.41
N ARG A 212 2.73 25.83 -15.16
CA ARG A 212 3.92 25.02 -15.18
C ARG A 212 3.88 24.01 -16.34
N THR A 213 4.16 24.49 -17.54
CA THR A 213 4.22 23.66 -18.75
C THR A 213 5.42 22.70 -18.78
N ASP A 214 6.37 22.89 -17.86
CA ASP A 214 7.53 22.01 -17.62
C ASP A 214 7.19 20.77 -16.80
N ILE A 215 5.99 20.70 -16.19
CA ILE A 215 5.54 19.56 -15.38
C ILE A 215 4.56 18.71 -16.19
N GLU A 216 5.01 17.53 -16.61
CA GLU A 216 4.14 16.57 -17.28
C GLU A 216 3.16 15.92 -16.27
N PRO A 217 1.82 16.03 -16.44
CA PRO A 217 0.86 15.47 -15.49
C PRO A 217 1.10 14.01 -15.15
N GLN A 218 1.48 13.19 -16.14
CA GLN A 218 1.76 11.77 -15.96
C GLN A 218 2.94 11.46 -15.02
N GLU A 219 3.83 12.41 -14.75
CA GLU A 219 4.94 12.23 -13.83
C GLU A 219 4.55 12.46 -12.37
N VAL A 220 3.48 13.22 -12.13
CA VAL A 220 3.13 13.70 -10.79
C VAL A 220 1.77 13.21 -10.30
N CYS A 221 0.83 12.87 -11.22
CA CYS A 221 -0.52 12.51 -10.82
C CYS A 221 -1.05 11.24 -11.50
N LYS A 222 -2.12 10.68 -10.92
CA LYS A 222 -2.85 9.51 -11.44
C LYS A 222 -3.97 9.97 -12.37
N LEU A 223 -3.80 9.75 -13.68
CA LEU A 223 -4.70 10.22 -14.73
C LEU A 223 -6.08 9.51 -14.75
N THR A 224 -6.25 8.48 -13.94
CA THR A 224 -7.55 7.78 -13.77
C THR A 224 -8.57 8.59 -12.97
N PHE A 225 -8.12 9.60 -12.22
CA PHE A 225 -9.01 10.51 -11.53
C PHE A 225 -9.69 11.45 -12.54
N LYS A 226 -11.03 11.47 -12.55
CA LYS A 226 -11.83 12.40 -13.39
C LYS A 226 -11.77 13.81 -12.79
N MET A 227 -10.68 14.48 -12.99
CA MET A 227 -10.44 15.82 -12.43
C MET A 227 -10.88 16.93 -13.39
N ASN A 228 -11.72 16.77 -14.39
CA ASN A 228 -12.18 17.83 -15.33
C ASN A 228 -11.28 19.09 -15.32
N ILE A 229 -9.99 18.90 -15.54
CA ILE A 229 -9.00 19.98 -15.59
C ILE A 229 -9.13 20.54 -16.99
N GLU A 230 -9.70 21.75 -17.10
CA GLU A 230 -9.67 22.52 -18.35
C GLU A 230 -8.20 22.86 -18.64
N LYS A 231 -7.75 22.43 -19.81
CA LYS A 231 -6.40 22.76 -20.33
C LYS A 231 -6.35 24.21 -20.77
#